data_7f5d231f833a1ea20e6e32c7fbfbd682
#
_entry.id   7f5d231f833a1ea20e6e32c7fbfbd682
#
_cell.length_a   1.000
_cell.length_b   1.000
_cell.length_c   1.000
_cell.angle_alpha   90.00
_cell.angle_beta   90.00
_cell.angle_gamma   90.00
#
_symmetry.space_group_name_H-M   'P 1'
#
loop_
_entity.id
_entity.type
_entity.pdbx_description
1 polymer ?
#
loop_
_entity_poly.entity_id
_entity_poly.type
_entity_poly.pdbx_seq_one_letter_code
_entity_poly.pdbx_strand_id
1 'polypeptide(L)'
;MRSPFRLDVPQERLDWIARRVAEAQIGYAPEDDEDWKYGTDARYLSTFRDYWRDHYDWSAAQEAFNAFPQFMATIEGVDIHFYHLPATRGGTGYPIILSHGWPGSVLEFLTAMPLLAERGYDVIIPSLPGYGFSGRPRRPIGASDIARMWRTLMVDVLGYRRFGAQGGDWGASITTA
;
A
#
# COMPACT_ATOMS: atom_id res chain seq x y z
N MET A 1 -11.14 10.08 -15.00
CA MET A 1 -9.91 9.98 -15.84
C MET A 1 -8.76 9.62 -14.91
N ARG A 2 -7.78 8.76 -15.34
CA ARG A 2 -6.60 8.39 -14.56
C ARG A 2 -5.34 9.02 -15.18
N SER A 3 -4.34 9.37 -14.36
CA SER A 3 -3.02 9.81 -14.78
C SER A 3 -1.94 8.84 -14.30
N PRO A 4 -0.83 8.67 -15.04
CA PRO A 4 0.32 7.91 -14.55
C PRO A 4 0.85 8.50 -13.25
N PHE A 5 1.31 7.61 -12.34
CA PHE A 5 2.00 7.98 -11.12
C PHE A 5 3.37 7.29 -11.09
N ARG A 6 4.36 7.96 -10.56
CA ARG A 6 5.68 7.42 -10.25
C ARG A 6 6.13 8.00 -8.92
N LEU A 7 6.57 7.15 -8.02
CA LEU A 7 7.15 7.58 -6.75
C LEU A 7 8.52 8.22 -6.99
N ASP A 8 8.65 9.45 -6.53
CA ASP A 8 9.91 10.20 -6.49
C ASP A 8 9.93 11.03 -5.20
N VAL A 9 10.59 10.51 -4.18
CA VAL A 9 10.65 11.17 -2.87
C VAL A 9 11.79 12.19 -2.87
N PRO A 10 11.51 13.48 -2.63
CA PRO A 10 12.54 14.51 -2.59
C PRO A 10 13.63 14.21 -1.58
N GLN A 11 14.89 14.50 -1.92
CA GLN A 11 16.05 14.25 -1.06
C GLN A 11 15.91 14.91 0.32
N GLU A 12 15.37 16.12 0.39
CA GLU A 12 15.09 16.81 1.64
C GLU A 12 14.21 15.97 2.59
N ARG A 13 13.21 15.25 2.02
CA ARG A 13 12.34 14.38 2.80
C ARG A 13 13.08 13.14 3.30
N LEU A 14 13.95 12.57 2.48
CA LEU A 14 14.81 11.44 2.86
C LEU A 14 15.78 11.84 3.96
N ASP A 15 16.42 13.00 3.85
CA ASP A 15 17.31 13.54 4.86
C ASP A 15 16.59 13.81 6.19
N TRP A 16 15.36 14.31 6.11
CA TRP A 16 14.53 14.48 7.30
C TRP A 16 14.22 13.14 7.97
N ILE A 17 13.85 12.11 7.20
CA ILE A 17 13.60 10.76 7.72
C ILE A 17 14.87 10.19 8.36
N ALA A 18 16.03 10.28 7.69
CA ALA A 18 17.30 9.78 8.19
C ALA A 18 17.67 10.40 9.55
N ARG A 19 17.51 11.72 9.68
CA ARG A 19 17.71 12.40 10.98
C ARG A 19 16.76 11.87 12.05
N ARG A 20 15.45 11.71 11.74
CA ARG A 20 14.48 11.20 12.71
C ARG A 20 14.75 9.77 13.15
N VAL A 21 15.22 8.92 12.24
CA VAL A 21 15.65 7.56 12.57
C VAL A 21 16.88 7.58 13.47
N ALA A 22 17.89 8.40 13.15
CA ALA A 22 19.11 8.51 13.95
C ALA A 22 18.84 9.02 15.39
N GLU A 23 17.88 9.94 15.54
CA GLU A 23 17.49 10.53 16.82
C GLU A 23 16.46 9.69 17.59
N ALA A 24 15.90 8.65 16.97
CA ALA A 24 14.83 7.85 17.58
C ALA A 24 15.28 7.19 18.87
N GLN A 25 14.54 7.43 19.95
CA GLN A 25 14.75 6.80 21.23
C GLN A 25 13.86 5.57 21.36
N ILE A 26 14.45 4.45 21.72
CA ILE A 26 13.71 3.25 22.08
C ILE A 26 13.15 3.45 23.49
N GLY A 27 11.87 3.19 23.65
CA GLY A 27 11.18 3.39 24.90
C GLY A 27 11.69 2.47 26.03
N TYR A 28 11.14 2.69 27.22
CA TYR A 28 11.40 1.87 28.40
C TYR A 28 11.03 0.40 28.14
N ALA A 29 11.86 -0.51 28.62
CA ALA A 29 11.59 -1.94 28.67
C ALA A 29 11.71 -2.45 30.12
N PRO A 30 10.87 -3.39 30.56
CA PRO A 30 11.05 -4.09 31.83
C PRO A 30 12.41 -4.83 31.89
N GLU A 31 12.94 -5.07 33.10
CA GLU A 31 14.21 -5.80 33.26
C GLU A 31 14.16 -7.23 32.72
N ASP A 32 12.97 -7.84 32.73
CA ASP A 32 12.70 -9.19 32.23
C ASP A 32 12.08 -9.20 30.82
N ASP A 33 12.33 -8.15 30.00
CA ASP A 33 11.92 -8.08 28.60
C ASP A 33 12.80 -9.00 27.73
N GLU A 34 12.42 -10.28 27.74
CA GLU A 34 13.07 -11.34 26.98
C GLU A 34 12.05 -12.07 26.11
N ASP A 35 12.51 -12.59 24.96
CA ASP A 35 11.74 -13.46 24.08
C ASP A 35 10.35 -12.92 23.66
N TRP A 36 10.22 -11.61 23.49
CA TRP A 36 8.97 -10.95 23.06
C TRP A 36 7.81 -11.09 24.07
N LYS A 37 8.11 -11.31 25.31
CA LYS A 37 7.14 -11.58 26.36
C LYS A 37 6.07 -10.48 26.51
N TYR A 38 6.45 -9.23 26.29
CA TYR A 38 5.55 -8.07 26.45
C TYR A 38 5.23 -7.39 25.11
N GLY A 39 5.68 -7.94 24.00
CA GLY A 39 5.55 -7.34 22.68
C GLY A 39 6.90 -7.30 21.96
N THR A 40 7.17 -6.25 21.20
CA THR A 40 8.44 -6.13 20.50
C THR A 40 9.59 -5.95 21.50
N ASP A 41 10.55 -6.88 21.50
CA ASP A 41 11.76 -6.82 22.31
C ASP A 41 12.54 -5.54 22.02
N ALA A 42 12.92 -4.80 23.06
CA ALA A 42 13.60 -3.50 22.92
C ALA A 42 14.99 -3.60 22.28
N ARG A 43 15.71 -4.72 22.51
CA ARG A 43 17.02 -4.98 21.87
C ARG A 43 16.84 -5.21 20.38
N TYR A 44 15.82 -5.99 19.99
CA TYR A 44 15.47 -6.17 18.57
C TYR A 44 15.13 -4.83 17.91
N LEU A 45 14.28 -4.03 18.56
CA LEU A 45 13.90 -2.72 18.04
C LEU A 45 15.10 -1.77 17.87
N SER A 46 16.06 -1.82 18.82
CA SER A 46 17.31 -1.07 18.71
C SER A 46 18.15 -1.52 17.51
N THR A 47 18.29 -2.84 17.33
CA THR A 47 19.00 -3.43 16.18
C THR A 47 18.33 -3.06 14.86
N PHE A 48 16.97 -3.08 14.81
CA PHE A 48 16.21 -2.70 13.63
C PHE A 48 16.38 -1.21 13.29
N ARG A 49 16.35 -0.31 14.30
CA ARG A 49 16.65 1.12 14.10
C ARG A 49 18.04 1.33 13.52
N ASP A 50 19.06 0.64 14.08
CA ASP A 50 20.44 0.77 13.64
C ASP A 50 20.61 0.24 12.20
N TYR A 51 19.96 -0.89 11.86
CA TYR A 51 19.91 -1.37 10.49
C TYR A 51 19.26 -0.35 9.54
N TRP A 52 18.14 0.25 9.94
CA TRP A 52 17.47 1.27 9.12
C TRP A 52 18.38 2.49 8.91
N ARG A 53 19.05 2.96 9.95
CA ARG A 53 19.98 4.10 9.88
C ARG A 53 21.16 3.85 8.94
N ASP A 54 21.76 2.66 9.03
CA ASP A 54 23.10 2.40 8.47
C ASP A 54 23.08 1.59 7.17
N HIS A 55 22.01 0.82 6.92
CA HIS A 55 22.00 -0.20 5.86
C HIS A 55 20.76 -0.17 4.96
N TYR A 56 19.68 0.53 5.34
CA TYR A 56 18.46 0.54 4.53
C TYR A 56 18.64 1.39 3.27
N ASP A 57 18.52 0.75 2.10
CA ASP A 57 18.62 1.40 0.80
C ASP A 57 17.23 1.85 0.32
N TRP A 58 16.93 3.14 0.51
CA TRP A 58 15.70 3.73 0.00
C TRP A 58 15.62 3.72 -1.52
N SER A 59 16.76 3.92 -2.24
CA SER A 59 16.76 3.96 -3.70
C SER A 59 16.29 2.63 -4.29
N ALA A 60 16.83 1.52 -3.79
CA ALA A 60 16.40 0.19 -4.18
C ALA A 60 14.92 -0.07 -3.85
N ALA A 61 14.46 0.38 -2.68
CA ALA A 61 13.04 0.26 -2.29
C ALA A 61 12.11 1.08 -3.20
N GLN A 62 12.50 2.29 -3.56
CA GLN A 62 11.75 3.14 -4.49
C GLN A 62 11.72 2.56 -5.91
N GLU A 63 12.81 1.97 -6.37
CA GLU A 63 12.86 1.27 -7.66
C GLU A 63 11.93 0.06 -7.67
N ALA A 64 11.95 -0.76 -6.63
CA ALA A 64 11.06 -1.91 -6.49
C ALA A 64 9.58 -1.46 -6.44
N PHE A 65 9.28 -0.37 -5.73
CA PHE A 65 7.94 0.22 -5.72
C PHE A 65 7.50 0.68 -7.11
N ASN A 66 8.42 1.25 -7.90
CA ASN A 66 8.17 1.74 -9.25
C ASN A 66 8.23 0.66 -10.35
N ALA A 67 8.45 -0.60 -10.00
CA ALA A 67 8.62 -1.69 -10.98
C ALA A 67 7.36 -1.98 -11.82
N PHE A 68 6.18 -1.60 -11.31
CA PHE A 68 4.90 -1.88 -11.96
C PHE A 68 4.13 -0.59 -12.26
N PRO A 69 3.23 -0.61 -13.27
CA PRO A 69 2.45 0.57 -13.63
C PRO A 69 1.55 1.07 -12.50
N GLN A 70 1.66 2.35 -12.20
CA GLN A 70 0.91 3.03 -11.15
C GLN A 70 0.16 4.22 -11.70
N PHE A 71 -0.95 4.54 -11.05
CA PHE A 71 -1.84 5.61 -11.48
C PHE A 71 -2.44 6.35 -10.30
N MET A 72 -2.94 7.54 -10.60
CA MET A 72 -3.74 8.36 -9.72
C MET A 72 -5.10 8.63 -10.36
N ALA A 73 -6.18 8.58 -9.58
CA ALA A 73 -7.50 9.00 -10.02
C ALA A 73 -8.23 9.72 -8.89
N THR A 74 -8.88 10.85 -9.20
CA THR A 74 -9.71 11.56 -8.21
C THR A 74 -11.09 10.91 -8.15
N ILE A 75 -11.46 10.39 -6.98
CA ILE A 75 -12.73 9.73 -6.72
C ILE A 75 -13.39 10.41 -5.50
N GLU A 76 -14.58 10.94 -5.68
CA GLU A 76 -15.32 11.67 -4.63
C GLU A 76 -14.48 12.78 -3.96
N GLY A 77 -13.61 13.44 -4.74
CA GLY A 77 -12.74 14.51 -4.25
C GLY A 77 -11.51 14.04 -3.47
N VAL A 78 -11.20 12.74 -3.49
CA VAL A 78 -9.99 12.15 -2.92
C VAL A 78 -9.13 11.57 -4.05
N ASP A 79 -7.87 11.92 -4.11
CA ASP A 79 -6.93 11.34 -5.06
C ASP A 79 -6.54 9.94 -4.59
N ILE A 80 -6.87 8.94 -5.40
CA ILE A 80 -6.60 7.53 -5.12
C ILE A 80 -5.42 7.06 -5.96
N HIS A 81 -4.36 6.68 -5.29
CA HIS A 81 -3.23 5.97 -5.86
C HIS A 81 -3.57 4.48 -6.03
N PHE A 82 -3.17 3.88 -7.15
CA PHE A 82 -3.35 2.44 -7.36
C PHE A 82 -2.37 1.87 -8.38
N TYR A 83 -2.02 0.59 -8.19
CA TYR A 83 -1.41 -0.22 -9.23
C TYR A 83 -2.49 -0.76 -10.17
N HIS A 84 -2.14 -0.88 -11.45
CA HIS A 84 -2.96 -1.58 -12.42
C HIS A 84 -2.06 -2.36 -13.37
N LEU A 85 -1.97 -3.67 -13.16
CA LEU A 85 -1.20 -4.60 -13.97
C LEU A 85 -2.17 -5.48 -14.77
N PRO A 86 -2.25 -5.30 -16.10
CA PRO A 86 -3.04 -6.15 -16.96
C PRO A 86 -2.51 -7.58 -17.01
N ALA A 87 -3.39 -8.54 -17.31
CA ALA A 87 -3.03 -9.92 -17.55
C ALA A 87 -1.94 -10.03 -18.64
N THR A 88 -0.93 -10.86 -18.39
CA THR A 88 0.18 -11.06 -19.33
C THR A 88 -0.04 -12.21 -20.30
N ARG A 89 -1.07 -13.04 -20.09
CA ARG A 89 -1.44 -14.17 -20.95
C ARG A 89 -2.89 -14.05 -21.42
N GLY A 90 -3.12 -14.14 -22.72
CA GLY A 90 -4.39 -14.61 -23.29
C GLY A 90 -5.56 -13.60 -23.34
N GLY A 91 -5.37 -12.38 -23.78
CA GLY A 91 -6.47 -11.46 -24.07
C GLY A 91 -6.88 -10.58 -22.86
N THR A 92 -8.17 -10.24 -22.73
CA THR A 92 -8.68 -9.48 -21.57
C THR A 92 -8.70 -10.35 -20.34
N GLY A 93 -7.95 -9.95 -19.29
CA GLY A 93 -7.91 -10.64 -18.02
C GLY A 93 -9.23 -10.52 -17.25
N TYR A 94 -9.45 -11.42 -16.29
CA TYR A 94 -10.51 -11.23 -15.30
C TYR A 94 -10.06 -10.20 -14.28
N PRO A 95 -10.75 -9.05 -14.14
CA PRO A 95 -10.30 -8.00 -13.23
C PRO A 95 -10.52 -8.39 -11.77
N ILE A 96 -9.49 -8.15 -10.95
CA ILE A 96 -9.54 -8.34 -9.50
C ILE A 96 -8.99 -7.11 -8.79
N ILE A 97 -9.73 -6.62 -7.79
CA ILE A 97 -9.26 -5.57 -6.89
C ILE A 97 -8.81 -6.18 -5.56
N LEU A 98 -7.61 -5.82 -5.12
CA LEU A 98 -7.01 -6.29 -3.86
C LEU A 98 -6.90 -5.13 -2.89
N SER A 99 -7.54 -5.25 -1.73
CA SER A 99 -7.58 -4.21 -0.70
C SER A 99 -6.73 -4.60 0.50
N HIS A 100 -5.73 -3.76 0.81
CA HIS A 100 -4.91 -3.92 2.02
C HIS A 100 -5.66 -3.47 3.28
N GLY A 101 -5.01 -3.61 4.44
CA GLY A 101 -5.53 -3.20 5.74
C GLY A 101 -4.57 -2.32 6.53
N TRP A 102 -4.75 -2.25 7.83
CA TRP A 102 -3.90 -1.53 8.76
C TRP A 102 -3.03 -2.51 9.57
N PRO A 103 -1.76 -2.21 9.79
CA PRO A 103 -0.96 -1.06 9.37
C PRO A 103 -0.32 -1.20 7.98
N GLY A 104 -0.87 -2.04 7.14
CA GLY A 104 -0.34 -2.43 5.85
C GLY A 104 -0.41 -1.37 4.75
N SER A 105 -0.06 -1.80 3.53
CA SER A 105 -0.09 -0.97 2.32
C SER A 105 -0.18 -1.83 1.07
N VAL A 106 -0.21 -1.21 -0.10
CA VAL A 106 -0.14 -1.88 -1.40
C VAL A 106 1.10 -2.78 -1.57
N LEU A 107 2.15 -2.55 -0.76
CA LEU A 107 3.39 -3.36 -0.79
C LEU A 107 3.15 -4.83 -0.47
N GLU A 108 2.12 -5.15 0.32
CA GLU A 108 1.73 -6.53 0.65
C GLU A 108 1.48 -7.40 -0.58
N PHE A 109 1.05 -6.79 -1.68
CA PHE A 109 0.63 -7.49 -2.88
C PHE A 109 1.67 -7.49 -4.01
N LEU A 110 2.80 -6.77 -3.88
CA LEU A 110 3.75 -6.62 -4.99
C LEU A 110 4.34 -7.97 -5.47
N THR A 111 4.51 -8.94 -4.57
CA THR A 111 4.95 -10.28 -4.94
C THR A 111 3.83 -11.10 -5.60
N ALA A 112 2.60 -10.96 -5.13
CA ALA A 112 1.46 -11.71 -5.65
C ALA A 112 0.94 -11.15 -6.99
N MET A 113 1.06 -9.85 -7.19
CA MET A 113 0.51 -9.14 -8.35
C MET A 113 0.99 -9.72 -9.71
N PRO A 114 2.31 -9.89 -9.99
CA PRO A 114 2.76 -10.47 -11.25
C PRO A 114 2.32 -11.92 -11.41
N LEU A 115 2.28 -12.70 -10.33
CA LEU A 115 1.82 -14.09 -10.36
C LEU A 115 0.33 -14.22 -10.75
N LEU A 116 -0.50 -13.28 -10.29
CA LEU A 116 -1.91 -13.20 -10.69
C LEU A 116 -2.05 -12.77 -12.15
N ALA A 117 -1.28 -11.77 -12.58
CA ALA A 117 -1.29 -11.31 -13.97
C ALA A 117 -0.90 -12.43 -14.95
N GLU A 118 0.09 -13.27 -14.60
CA GLU A 118 0.46 -14.47 -15.36
C GLU A 118 -0.65 -15.52 -15.42
N ARG A 119 -1.56 -15.53 -14.44
CA ARG A 119 -2.72 -16.43 -14.40
C ARG A 119 -3.97 -15.87 -15.08
N GLY A 120 -3.87 -14.74 -15.74
CA GLY A 120 -4.94 -14.14 -16.52
C GLY A 120 -5.84 -13.20 -15.73
N TYR A 121 -5.32 -12.58 -14.67
CA TYR A 121 -6.04 -11.52 -13.95
C TYR A 121 -5.52 -10.14 -14.35
N ASP A 122 -6.43 -9.20 -14.56
CA ASP A 122 -6.11 -7.76 -14.50
C ASP A 122 -6.12 -7.37 -13.02
N VAL A 123 -4.95 -7.03 -12.47
CA VAL A 123 -4.79 -6.82 -11.03
C VAL A 123 -4.80 -5.34 -10.70
N ILE A 124 -5.71 -4.92 -9.83
CA ILE A 124 -5.86 -3.55 -9.35
C ILE A 124 -5.62 -3.52 -7.84
N ILE A 125 -4.68 -2.68 -7.38
CA ILE A 125 -4.31 -2.59 -5.96
C ILE A 125 -4.32 -1.12 -5.54
N PRO A 126 -5.45 -0.60 -5.03
CA PRO A 126 -5.52 0.78 -4.55
C PRO A 126 -4.91 0.93 -3.16
N SER A 127 -4.23 2.05 -2.92
CA SER A 127 -3.95 2.54 -1.56
C SER A 127 -5.25 3.05 -0.94
N LEU A 128 -5.57 2.61 0.28
CA LEU A 128 -6.72 3.10 1.02
C LEU A 128 -6.67 4.64 1.17
N PRO A 129 -7.82 5.33 1.20
CA PRO A 129 -7.85 6.77 1.47
C PRO A 129 -7.12 7.12 2.76
N GLY A 130 -6.15 8.03 2.69
CA GLY A 130 -5.29 8.41 3.80
C GLY A 130 -4.05 7.53 4.02
N TYR A 131 -3.88 6.46 3.23
CA TYR A 131 -2.72 5.55 3.27
C TYR A 131 -1.83 5.75 2.05
N GLY A 132 -0.55 5.43 2.21
CA GLY A 132 0.42 5.47 1.14
C GLY A 132 0.41 6.82 0.40
N PHE A 133 0.11 6.77 -0.90
CA PHE A 133 0.07 7.97 -1.75
C PHE A 133 -1.35 8.41 -2.10
N SER A 134 -2.38 7.78 -1.53
CA SER A 134 -3.76 8.28 -1.62
C SER A 134 -3.97 9.53 -0.77
N GLY A 135 -4.80 10.43 -1.25
CA GLY A 135 -5.21 11.64 -0.57
C GLY A 135 -5.99 11.35 0.72
N ARG A 136 -6.05 12.36 1.59
CA ARG A 136 -6.79 12.28 2.85
C ARG A 136 -8.24 12.71 2.64
N PRO A 137 -9.22 11.91 3.06
CA PRO A 137 -10.62 12.33 3.04
C PRO A 137 -10.84 13.54 3.97
N ARG A 138 -11.70 14.47 3.57
CA ARG A 138 -12.00 15.68 4.36
C ARG A 138 -12.98 15.43 5.49
N ARG A 139 -13.62 14.27 5.54
CA ARG A 139 -14.57 13.82 6.56
C ARG A 139 -14.26 12.37 6.93
N PRO A 140 -14.69 11.90 8.10
CA PRO A 140 -14.61 10.48 8.42
C PRO A 140 -15.33 9.64 7.36
N ILE A 141 -14.71 8.52 6.99
CA ILE A 141 -15.27 7.54 6.05
C ILE A 141 -15.14 6.14 6.63
N GLY A 142 -16.06 5.26 6.28
CA GLY A 142 -16.05 3.85 6.68
C GLY A 142 -15.87 2.89 5.52
N ALA A 143 -15.95 1.59 5.80
CA ALA A 143 -15.77 0.53 4.81
C ALA A 143 -16.73 0.68 3.62
N SER A 144 -18.01 1.00 3.86
CA SER A 144 -19.00 1.18 2.80
C SER A 144 -18.71 2.39 1.89
N ASP A 145 -18.13 3.47 2.43
CA ASP A 145 -17.70 4.61 1.61
C ASP A 145 -16.55 4.19 0.69
N ILE A 146 -15.57 3.44 1.22
CA ILE A 146 -14.43 2.95 0.44
C ILE A 146 -14.89 1.92 -0.60
N ALA A 147 -15.80 1.01 -0.26
CA ALA A 147 -16.39 0.06 -1.20
C ALA A 147 -17.05 0.77 -2.39
N ARG A 148 -17.80 1.85 -2.14
CA ARG A 148 -18.36 2.70 -3.20
C ARG A 148 -17.28 3.35 -4.05
N MET A 149 -16.20 3.84 -3.43
CA MET A 149 -15.05 4.41 -4.17
C MET A 149 -14.37 3.34 -5.04
N TRP A 150 -14.22 2.10 -4.55
CA TRP A 150 -13.67 0.98 -5.33
C TRP A 150 -14.57 0.61 -6.51
N ARG A 151 -15.88 0.60 -6.29
CA ARG A 151 -16.83 0.43 -7.40
C ARG A 151 -16.66 1.51 -8.46
N THR A 152 -16.54 2.78 -8.05
CA THR A 152 -16.29 3.90 -8.97
C THR A 152 -14.94 3.73 -9.70
N LEU A 153 -13.88 3.33 -8.99
CA LEU A 153 -12.59 3.04 -9.62
C LEU A 153 -12.72 1.96 -10.69
N MET A 154 -13.33 0.83 -10.35
CA MET A 154 -13.42 -0.30 -11.26
C MET A 154 -14.36 -0.05 -12.43
N VAL A 155 -15.55 0.52 -12.18
CA VAL A 155 -16.60 0.67 -13.20
C VAL A 155 -16.42 1.95 -14.00
N ASP A 156 -16.32 3.10 -13.32
CA ASP A 156 -16.41 4.40 -13.99
C ASP A 156 -15.03 4.89 -14.49
N VAL A 157 -13.94 4.53 -13.81
CA VAL A 157 -12.58 4.94 -14.19
C VAL A 157 -11.92 3.90 -15.10
N LEU A 158 -12.04 2.61 -14.80
CA LEU A 158 -11.36 1.52 -15.51
C LEU A 158 -12.25 0.78 -16.51
N GLY A 159 -13.58 0.94 -16.43
CA GLY A 159 -14.53 0.35 -17.41
C GLY A 159 -14.89 -1.12 -17.15
N TYR A 160 -14.52 -1.69 -16.02
CA TYR A 160 -14.83 -3.08 -15.67
C TYR A 160 -16.24 -3.23 -15.12
N ARG A 161 -17.12 -3.92 -15.86
CA ARG A 161 -18.52 -4.17 -15.43
C ARG A 161 -18.68 -5.32 -14.44
N ARG A 162 -17.69 -6.24 -14.40
CA ARG A 162 -17.65 -7.39 -13.51
C ARG A 162 -16.21 -7.55 -13.04
N PHE A 163 -16.01 -7.79 -11.76
CA PHE A 163 -14.68 -7.97 -11.17
C PHE A 163 -14.78 -8.79 -9.88
N GLY A 164 -13.69 -9.44 -9.50
CA GLY A 164 -13.51 -10.02 -8.18
C GLY A 164 -12.99 -8.97 -7.21
N ALA A 165 -13.31 -9.12 -5.93
CA ALA A 165 -12.76 -8.32 -4.86
C ALA A 165 -12.21 -9.23 -3.76
N GLN A 166 -11.01 -8.91 -3.24
CA GLN A 166 -10.35 -9.62 -2.16
C GLN A 166 -9.71 -8.61 -1.21
N GLY A 167 -9.71 -8.92 0.07
CA GLY A 167 -9.06 -8.10 1.09
C GLY A 167 -8.95 -8.84 2.41
N GLY A 168 -7.95 -8.44 3.21
CA GLY A 168 -7.78 -8.84 4.60
C GLY A 168 -7.92 -7.62 5.51
N ASP A 169 -8.17 -7.81 6.81
CA ASP A 169 -8.30 -6.72 7.79
C ASP A 169 -9.37 -5.71 7.36
N TRP A 170 -9.06 -4.38 7.27
CA TRP A 170 -9.98 -3.38 6.70
C TRP A 170 -10.43 -3.73 5.29
N GLY A 171 -9.51 -4.31 4.48
CA GLY A 171 -9.84 -4.78 3.15
C GLY A 171 -10.96 -5.83 3.13
N ALA A 172 -11.04 -6.71 4.13
CA ALA A 172 -12.13 -7.67 4.26
C ALA A 172 -13.48 -6.96 4.49
N SER A 173 -13.51 -5.98 5.39
CA SER A 173 -14.71 -5.17 5.65
C SER A 173 -15.17 -4.38 4.41
N ILE A 174 -14.20 -3.88 3.62
CA ILE A 174 -14.48 -3.13 2.40
C ILE A 174 -15.06 -4.05 1.31
N THR A 175 -14.52 -5.27 1.15
CA THR A 175 -14.96 -6.20 0.11
C THR A 175 -16.29 -6.87 0.40
N THR A 176 -16.79 -6.81 1.64
CA THR A 176 -18.09 -7.33 2.07
C THR A 176 -19.18 -6.25 2.17
N ALA A 177 -18.83 -5.00 2.04
CA ALA A 177 -19.77 -3.86 2.07
C ALA A 177 -20.32 -3.54 0.69
#